data_e99fb286cb85e500a63aa1751abd1b21
#
_entry.id   e99fb286cb85e500a63aa1751abd1b21
#
_cell.length_a   1.000
_cell.length_b   1.000
_cell.length_c   1.000
_cell.angle_alpha   90.00
_cell.angle_beta   90.00
_cell.angle_gamma   90.00
#
_symmetry.space_group_name_H-M   'P 1'
#
loop_
_entity.id
_entity.type
_entity.pdbx_description
1 polymer ?
#
loop_
_entity_poly.entity_id
_entity_poly.type
_entity_poly.pdbx_seq_one_letter_code
_entity_poly.pdbx_strand_id
1 'polypeptide(L)'
;MVSKQVPQVDIAKILAHKQAPYEITLTDKAAILYSLGIGFSRDPMNRDDFKFTYEFDSDFRPFPTNAVTIAQVSKASFRVPGLPDFNPMMLLHGEEDVYFHKPLSKGTTYVIHESIADIQDKGKGALLICKAELFEKDTKQLAAVCQASLFIRGLGGFGYKGTLKSQVPANMPKRPADFTGEEKTMPN
;
A
#
# COMPACT_ATOMS: atom_id res chain seq x y z
N MET A 1 -7.96 32.33 24.23
CA MET A 1 -8.21 31.22 23.26
C MET A 1 -7.22 31.42 22.11
N VAL A 2 -6.24 30.55 21.96
CA VAL A 2 -5.33 30.61 20.81
C VAL A 2 -6.13 30.14 19.59
N SER A 3 -6.36 31.01 18.61
CA SER A 3 -7.01 30.62 17.35
C SER A 3 -6.15 29.54 16.70
N LYS A 4 -6.69 28.33 16.57
CA LYS A 4 -6.01 27.23 15.89
C LYS A 4 -5.87 27.65 14.42
N GLN A 5 -4.66 27.96 14.01
CA GLN A 5 -4.38 28.37 12.65
C GLN A 5 -4.74 27.21 11.72
N VAL A 6 -5.64 27.42 10.77
CA VAL A 6 -6.03 26.41 9.78
C VAL A 6 -4.81 26.09 8.93
N PRO A 7 -4.40 24.81 8.77
CA PRO A 7 -3.25 24.47 7.97
C PRO A 7 -3.50 24.86 6.50
N GLN A 8 -2.53 25.51 5.91
CA GLN A 8 -2.60 25.91 4.50
C GLN A 8 -2.27 24.70 3.61
N VAL A 9 -3.31 24.07 3.07
CA VAL A 9 -3.21 22.90 2.19
C VAL A 9 -3.55 23.32 0.76
N ASP A 10 -2.63 23.10 -0.16
CA ASP A 10 -2.84 23.37 -1.60
C ASP A 10 -3.27 22.08 -2.31
N ILE A 11 -4.60 21.88 -2.38
CA ILE A 11 -5.22 20.68 -2.95
C ILE A 11 -4.81 20.46 -4.41
N ALA A 12 -4.80 21.53 -5.23
CA ALA A 12 -4.48 21.42 -6.65
C ALA A 12 -3.04 20.95 -6.85
N LYS A 13 -2.11 21.48 -6.07
CA LYS A 13 -0.70 21.12 -6.12
C LYS A 13 -0.45 19.71 -5.63
N ILE A 14 -1.17 19.28 -4.58
CA ILE A 14 -1.10 17.91 -4.06
C ILE A 14 -1.57 16.91 -5.13
N LEU A 15 -2.76 17.11 -5.71
CA LEU A 15 -3.33 16.19 -6.69
C LEU A 15 -2.59 16.19 -8.04
N ALA A 16 -1.90 17.27 -8.37
CA ALA A 16 -1.03 17.33 -9.55
C ALA A 16 0.33 16.64 -9.34
N HIS A 17 0.67 16.30 -8.09
CA HIS A 17 1.97 15.73 -7.79
C HIS A 17 2.09 14.29 -8.31
N LYS A 18 3.14 14.04 -9.09
CA LYS A 18 3.56 12.72 -9.57
C LYS A 18 5.04 12.58 -9.31
N GLN A 19 5.44 11.45 -8.79
CA GLN A 19 6.86 11.11 -8.68
C GLN A 19 7.42 10.65 -10.01
N ALA A 20 8.73 10.82 -10.20
CA ALA A 20 9.42 10.19 -11.32
C ALA A 20 9.29 8.67 -11.18
N PRO A 21 8.91 7.95 -12.25
CA PRO A 21 8.85 6.50 -12.22
C PRO A 21 10.19 5.89 -11.82
N TYR A 22 10.14 4.79 -11.09
CA TYR A 22 11.34 4.05 -10.70
C TYR A 22 11.16 2.55 -10.98
N GLU A 23 12.28 1.83 -11.03
CA GLU A 23 12.30 0.42 -11.36
C GLU A 23 12.66 -0.43 -10.14
N ILE A 24 11.96 -1.54 -9.97
CA ILE A 24 12.29 -2.57 -8.97
C ILE A 24 12.21 -3.94 -9.64
N THR A 25 13.25 -4.75 -9.46
CA THR A 25 13.23 -6.16 -9.86
C THR A 25 12.81 -7.03 -8.68
N LEU A 26 11.74 -7.81 -8.86
CA LEU A 26 11.28 -8.77 -7.87
C LEU A 26 12.18 -10.02 -7.92
N THR A 27 13.19 -10.04 -7.10
CA THR A 27 14.11 -11.17 -6.99
C THR A 27 13.51 -12.32 -6.18
N ASP A 28 13.99 -13.55 -6.40
CA ASP A 28 13.58 -14.73 -5.62
C ASP A 28 13.81 -14.50 -4.12
N LYS A 29 14.96 -13.92 -3.76
CA LYS A 29 15.27 -13.58 -2.36
C LYS A 29 14.22 -12.62 -1.76
N ALA A 30 13.81 -11.59 -2.49
CA ALA A 30 12.81 -10.64 -1.98
C ALA A 30 11.46 -11.33 -1.80
N ALA A 31 11.06 -12.19 -2.74
CA ALA A 31 9.81 -12.95 -2.66
C ALA A 31 9.80 -13.91 -1.47
N ILE A 32 10.90 -14.65 -1.25
CA ILE A 32 11.07 -15.58 -0.13
C ILE A 32 11.03 -14.83 1.21
N LEU A 33 11.81 -13.76 1.36
CA LEU A 33 11.85 -12.97 2.60
C LEU A 33 10.47 -12.41 2.96
N TYR A 34 9.72 -11.96 1.96
CA TYR A 34 8.35 -11.50 2.18
C TYR A 34 7.47 -12.65 2.68
N SER A 35 7.50 -13.79 2.00
CA SER A 35 6.67 -14.96 2.34
C SER A 35 6.98 -15.47 3.75
N LEU A 36 8.25 -15.57 4.12
CA LEU A 36 8.67 -15.91 5.49
C LEU A 36 8.17 -14.87 6.50
N GLY A 37 8.25 -13.57 6.15
CA GLY A 37 7.81 -12.47 7.01
C GLY A 37 6.31 -12.48 7.33
N ILE A 38 5.48 -12.96 6.40
CA ILE A 38 4.03 -13.11 6.61
C ILE A 38 3.62 -14.49 7.15
N GLY A 39 4.60 -15.35 7.48
CA GLY A 39 4.39 -16.57 8.26
C GLY A 39 4.36 -17.88 7.48
N PHE A 40 4.72 -17.90 6.20
CA PHE A 40 4.94 -19.16 5.50
C PHE A 40 6.15 -19.90 6.06
N SER A 41 6.13 -21.24 5.94
CA SER A 41 7.19 -22.14 6.42
C SER A 41 7.54 -21.98 7.92
N ARG A 42 6.59 -21.59 8.76
CA ARG A 42 6.74 -21.68 10.23
C ARG A 42 6.97 -23.15 10.66
N ASP A 43 6.26 -24.08 10.01
CA ASP A 43 6.61 -25.49 10.02
C ASP A 43 7.51 -25.77 8.81
N PRO A 44 8.81 -26.04 9.02
CA PRO A 44 9.74 -26.29 7.92
C PRO A 44 9.48 -27.59 7.16
N MET A 45 8.58 -28.46 7.68
CA MET A 45 8.15 -29.69 7.02
C MET A 45 6.89 -29.51 6.18
N ASN A 46 6.25 -28.34 6.24
CA ASN A 46 5.08 -28.02 5.41
C ASN A 46 5.51 -27.75 3.96
N ARG A 47 5.41 -28.76 3.12
CA ARG A 47 5.80 -28.66 1.71
C ARG A 47 4.87 -27.77 0.87
N ASP A 48 3.64 -27.56 1.32
CA ASP A 48 2.69 -26.68 0.61
C ASP A 48 3.13 -25.22 0.58
N ASP A 49 4.01 -24.83 1.51
CA ASP A 49 4.58 -23.49 1.58
C ASP A 49 5.80 -23.29 0.66
N PHE A 50 6.42 -24.38 0.18
CA PHE A 50 7.64 -24.32 -0.63
C PHE A 50 7.45 -23.54 -1.92
N LYS A 51 6.26 -23.58 -2.51
CA LYS A 51 5.91 -22.74 -3.67
C LYS A 51 6.06 -21.23 -3.45
N PHE A 52 6.26 -20.79 -2.20
CA PHE A 52 6.47 -19.39 -1.85
C PHE A 52 7.82 -19.12 -1.14
N THR A 53 8.50 -20.17 -0.67
CA THR A 53 9.67 -20.04 0.21
C THR A 53 10.90 -20.79 -0.26
N TYR A 54 10.79 -21.56 -1.37
CA TYR A 54 11.89 -22.37 -1.90
C TYR A 54 12.01 -22.18 -3.41
N GLU A 55 13.07 -21.48 -3.85
CA GLU A 55 13.28 -21.08 -5.26
C GLU A 55 13.46 -22.22 -6.24
N PHE A 56 13.81 -23.45 -5.75
CA PHE A 56 13.93 -24.64 -6.59
C PHE A 56 12.64 -25.47 -6.66
N ASP A 57 11.56 -25.06 -5.99
CA ASP A 57 10.27 -25.66 -6.18
C ASP A 57 9.75 -25.37 -7.61
N SER A 58 9.18 -26.39 -8.27
CA SER A 58 8.67 -26.26 -9.65
C SER A 58 7.57 -25.22 -9.78
N ASP A 59 6.82 -24.99 -8.71
CA ASP A 59 5.70 -24.05 -8.64
C ASP A 59 6.07 -22.73 -7.95
N PHE A 60 7.37 -22.50 -7.72
CA PHE A 60 7.83 -21.31 -7.00
C PHE A 60 7.38 -20.01 -7.68
N ARG A 61 6.69 -19.19 -6.89
CA ARG A 61 6.14 -17.90 -7.31
C ARG A 61 6.07 -16.91 -6.15
N PRO A 62 6.13 -15.60 -6.43
CA PRO A 62 5.88 -14.58 -5.41
C PRO A 62 4.47 -14.70 -4.83
N PHE A 63 4.34 -14.48 -3.52
CA PHE A 63 3.02 -14.35 -2.93
C PHE A 63 2.36 -13.04 -3.40
N PRO A 64 1.06 -13.04 -3.77
CA PRO A 64 0.43 -11.89 -4.43
C PRO A 64 0.62 -10.56 -3.71
N THR A 65 0.43 -10.51 -2.39
CA THR A 65 0.54 -9.28 -1.62
C THR A 65 1.96 -8.72 -1.51
N ASN A 66 2.97 -9.42 -2.07
CA ASN A 66 4.31 -8.85 -2.27
C ASN A 66 4.29 -7.55 -3.11
N ALA A 67 3.21 -7.33 -3.87
CA ALA A 67 2.98 -6.07 -4.59
C ALA A 67 3.12 -4.83 -3.71
N VAL A 68 2.66 -4.91 -2.46
CA VAL A 68 2.71 -3.80 -1.49
C VAL A 68 4.16 -3.41 -1.16
N THR A 69 5.06 -4.40 -1.01
CA THR A 69 6.48 -4.12 -0.72
C THR A 69 7.23 -3.58 -1.94
N ILE A 70 6.82 -3.97 -3.15
CA ILE A 70 7.37 -3.44 -4.40
C ILE A 70 6.90 -2.00 -4.61
N ALA A 71 5.63 -1.72 -4.35
CA ALA A 71 5.00 -0.43 -4.56
C ALA A 71 5.61 0.68 -3.68
N GLN A 72 6.09 0.36 -2.49
CA GLN A 72 6.71 1.29 -1.52
C GLN A 72 5.97 2.64 -1.36
N VAL A 73 4.65 2.63 -1.51
CA VAL A 73 3.78 3.83 -1.55
C VAL A 73 4.03 4.80 -0.38
N SER A 74 4.56 4.30 0.72
CA SER A 74 4.85 5.11 1.90
C SER A 74 6.02 6.10 1.72
N LYS A 75 6.94 5.88 0.77
CA LYS A 75 8.08 6.81 0.55
C LYS A 75 7.63 8.13 -0.05
N ALA A 76 6.59 8.14 -0.88
CA ALA A 76 6.07 9.33 -1.54
C ALA A 76 5.38 10.30 -0.59
N SER A 77 4.85 9.82 0.54
CA SER A 77 3.95 10.57 1.41
C SER A 77 4.62 11.61 2.30
N PHE A 78 5.96 11.57 2.46
CA PHE A 78 6.66 12.44 3.41
C PHE A 78 6.96 13.85 2.88
N ARG A 79 6.97 14.07 1.57
CA ARG A 79 7.24 15.36 0.94
C ARG A 79 6.40 15.60 -0.29
N VAL A 80 5.09 15.77 -0.08
CA VAL A 80 4.17 16.10 -1.17
C VAL A 80 4.07 17.62 -1.28
N PRO A 81 4.43 18.22 -2.43
CA PRO A 81 4.28 19.65 -2.65
C PRO A 81 2.84 20.10 -2.43
N GLY A 82 2.64 21.15 -1.65
CA GLY A 82 1.31 21.64 -1.27
C GLY A 82 0.78 21.07 0.05
N LEU A 83 1.41 20.00 0.57
CA LEU A 83 1.15 19.49 1.91
C LEU A 83 2.03 20.26 2.90
N PRO A 84 1.48 20.83 3.99
CA PRO A 84 2.29 21.45 5.03
C PRO A 84 3.21 20.44 5.71
N ASP A 85 4.32 20.92 6.25
CA ASP A 85 5.20 20.08 7.07
C ASP A 85 4.44 19.56 8.29
N PHE A 86 4.63 18.30 8.58
CA PHE A 86 4.04 17.63 9.74
C PHE A 86 5.06 16.70 10.41
N ASN A 87 4.86 16.40 11.67
CA ASN A 87 5.68 15.43 12.37
C ASN A 87 5.37 14.01 11.84
N PRO A 88 6.36 13.27 11.30
CA PRO A 88 6.16 11.90 10.78
C PRO A 88 5.52 10.93 11.77
N MET A 89 5.72 11.14 13.08
CA MET A 89 5.07 10.35 14.13
C MET A 89 3.54 10.53 14.20
N MET A 90 3.01 11.52 13.50
CA MET A 90 1.56 11.76 13.40
C MET A 90 0.93 11.06 12.21
N LEU A 91 1.73 10.42 11.35
CA LEU A 91 1.24 9.65 10.21
C LEU A 91 0.91 8.22 10.62
N LEU A 92 -0.28 7.78 10.27
CA LEU A 92 -0.76 6.41 10.49
C LEU A 92 -1.13 5.79 9.15
N HIS A 93 -0.69 4.58 8.90
CA HIS A 93 -1.20 3.75 7.80
C HIS A 93 -2.57 3.21 8.24
N GLY A 94 -3.63 3.59 7.55
CA GLY A 94 -5.01 3.25 7.89
C GLY A 94 -5.55 2.08 7.08
N GLU A 95 -5.38 2.11 5.75
CA GLU A 95 -5.92 1.12 4.83
C GLU A 95 -4.91 0.84 3.71
N GLU A 96 -4.94 -0.39 3.19
CA GLU A 96 -4.19 -0.79 2.01
C GLU A 96 -5.09 -1.61 1.09
N ASP A 97 -5.31 -1.10 -0.12
CA ASP A 97 -6.06 -1.79 -1.17
C ASP A 97 -5.10 -2.27 -2.26
N VAL A 98 -5.25 -3.51 -2.69
CA VAL A 98 -4.44 -4.06 -3.78
C VAL A 98 -5.35 -4.68 -4.84
N TYR A 99 -5.23 -4.18 -6.07
CA TYR A 99 -5.96 -4.68 -7.24
C TYR A 99 -4.99 -5.41 -8.17
N PHE A 100 -5.18 -6.71 -8.34
CA PHE A 100 -4.37 -7.53 -9.22
C PHE A 100 -5.00 -7.64 -10.61
N HIS A 101 -4.23 -7.27 -11.64
CA HIS A 101 -4.59 -7.45 -13.04
C HIS A 101 -3.96 -8.71 -13.62
N LYS A 102 -2.82 -9.13 -13.05
CA LYS A 102 -2.13 -10.38 -13.36
C LYS A 102 -1.28 -10.82 -12.18
N PRO A 103 -0.91 -12.12 -12.09
CA PRO A 103 0.03 -12.60 -11.08
C PRO A 103 1.40 -11.91 -11.20
N LEU A 104 2.04 -11.68 -10.07
CA LEU A 104 3.43 -11.26 -10.03
C LEU A 104 4.35 -12.40 -10.47
N SER A 105 5.41 -12.07 -11.21
CA SER A 105 6.39 -13.05 -11.71
C SER A 105 7.77 -12.79 -11.12
N LYS A 106 8.45 -13.87 -10.72
CA LYS A 106 9.84 -13.83 -10.24
C LYS A 106 10.78 -13.33 -11.34
N GLY A 107 11.83 -12.63 -10.94
CA GLY A 107 12.83 -12.08 -11.87
C GLY A 107 12.33 -10.90 -12.72
N THR A 108 11.05 -10.54 -12.61
CA THR A 108 10.47 -9.46 -13.41
C THR A 108 10.83 -8.10 -12.81
N THR A 109 11.24 -7.18 -13.69
CA THR A 109 11.41 -5.77 -13.36
C THR A 109 10.07 -5.04 -13.57
N TYR A 110 9.63 -4.34 -12.54
CA TYR A 110 8.43 -3.50 -12.55
C TYR A 110 8.83 -2.02 -12.59
N VAL A 111 8.13 -1.24 -13.41
CA VAL A 111 8.17 0.23 -13.42
C VAL A 111 7.00 0.71 -12.59
N ILE A 112 7.30 1.47 -11.53
CA ILE A 112 6.30 1.94 -10.57
C ILE A 112 6.01 3.41 -10.85
N HIS A 113 4.72 3.73 -11.01
CA HIS A 113 4.20 5.09 -11.15
C HIS A 113 3.42 5.46 -9.90
N GLU A 114 3.97 6.37 -9.11
CA GLU A 114 3.32 6.86 -7.90
C GLU A 114 2.64 8.21 -8.13
N SER A 115 1.46 8.38 -7.51
CA SER A 115 0.67 9.60 -7.54
C SER A 115 -0.18 9.74 -6.28
N ILE A 116 -0.66 10.95 -6.02
CA ILE A 116 -1.67 11.18 -4.99
C ILE A 116 -3.04 11.08 -5.64
N ALA A 117 -3.82 10.09 -5.21
CA ALA A 117 -5.16 9.85 -5.74
C ALA A 117 -6.19 10.81 -5.13
N ASP A 118 -6.06 11.16 -3.84
CA ASP A 118 -6.95 12.10 -3.17
C ASP A 118 -6.33 12.61 -1.86
N ILE A 119 -6.89 13.69 -1.32
CA ILE A 119 -6.67 14.15 0.05
C ILE A 119 -8.00 14.59 0.63
N GLN A 120 -8.30 14.23 1.89
CA GLN A 120 -9.60 14.48 2.50
C GLN A 120 -9.43 15.08 3.90
N ASP A 121 -10.17 16.15 4.20
CA ASP A 121 -10.29 16.68 5.54
C ASP A 121 -11.22 15.80 6.39
N LYS A 122 -10.68 15.22 7.43
CA LYS A 122 -11.42 14.42 8.44
C LYS A 122 -11.61 15.19 9.76
N GLY A 123 -11.46 16.52 9.75
CA GLY A 123 -11.61 17.39 10.91
C GLY A 123 -10.44 17.35 11.88
N LYS A 124 -10.10 16.19 12.43
CA LYS A 124 -8.95 16.01 13.35
C LYS A 124 -7.64 15.71 12.62
N GLY A 125 -7.69 15.44 11.33
CA GLY A 125 -6.53 15.08 10.50
C GLY A 125 -6.88 15.10 9.02
N ALA A 126 -5.87 14.89 8.19
CA ALA A 126 -6.00 14.68 6.75
C ALA A 126 -5.91 13.17 6.45
N LEU A 127 -6.74 12.69 5.53
CA LEU A 127 -6.57 11.38 4.90
C LEU A 127 -5.92 11.61 3.53
N LEU A 128 -4.67 11.19 3.36
CA LEU A 128 -3.94 11.23 2.11
C LEU A 128 -4.03 9.85 1.44
N ILE A 129 -4.54 9.78 0.22
CA ILE A 129 -4.69 8.54 -0.53
C ILE A 129 -3.63 8.51 -1.62
N CYS A 130 -2.64 7.63 -1.43
CA CYS A 130 -1.52 7.43 -2.34
C CYS A 130 -1.81 6.23 -3.23
N LYS A 131 -1.44 6.31 -4.51
CA LYS A 131 -1.60 5.24 -5.49
C LYS A 131 -0.27 4.91 -6.14
N ALA A 132 0.04 3.62 -6.27
CA ALA A 132 1.16 3.10 -7.07
C ALA A 132 0.64 2.09 -8.11
N GLU A 133 1.00 2.30 -9.35
CA GLU A 133 0.69 1.44 -10.49
C GLU A 133 1.96 0.69 -10.90
N LEU A 134 1.91 -0.64 -10.88
CA LEU A 134 3.04 -1.53 -11.17
C LEU A 134 2.92 -2.05 -12.60
N PHE A 135 3.77 -1.58 -13.50
CA PHE A 135 3.84 -2.07 -14.88
C PHE A 135 5.03 -2.98 -15.07
N GLU A 136 4.86 -4.12 -15.70
CA GLU A 136 6.01 -4.91 -16.15
C GLU A 136 6.85 -4.11 -17.15
N LYS A 137 8.16 -4.05 -16.94
CA LYS A 137 9.05 -3.23 -17.76
C LYS A 137 9.03 -3.64 -19.23
N ASP A 138 9.05 -4.94 -19.52
CA ASP A 138 9.20 -5.45 -20.88
C ASP A 138 7.87 -5.43 -21.64
N THR A 139 6.80 -5.91 -21.03
CA THR A 139 5.48 -6.03 -21.67
C THR A 139 4.66 -4.76 -21.60
N LYS A 140 5.01 -3.82 -20.72
CA LYS A 140 4.23 -2.60 -20.37
C LYS A 140 2.84 -2.90 -19.83
N GLN A 141 2.55 -4.15 -19.44
CA GLN A 141 1.27 -4.54 -18.90
C GLN A 141 1.16 -4.13 -17.42
N LEU A 142 0.01 -3.61 -17.05
CA LEU A 142 -0.32 -3.33 -15.65
C LEU A 142 -0.49 -4.64 -14.89
N ALA A 143 0.33 -4.86 -13.87
CA ALA A 143 0.29 -6.05 -13.04
C ALA A 143 -0.56 -5.86 -11.79
N ALA A 144 -0.37 -4.73 -11.10
CA ALA A 144 -1.12 -4.43 -9.89
C ALA A 144 -1.26 -2.91 -9.67
N VAL A 145 -2.26 -2.54 -8.89
CA VAL A 145 -2.42 -1.20 -8.34
C VAL A 145 -2.50 -1.32 -6.83
N CYS A 146 -1.61 -0.64 -6.12
CA CYS A 146 -1.64 -0.51 -4.67
C CYS A 146 -2.13 0.88 -4.29
N GLN A 147 -3.01 0.97 -3.29
CA GLN A 147 -3.54 2.23 -2.81
C GLN A 147 -3.49 2.26 -1.28
N ALA A 148 -2.65 3.13 -0.73
CA ALA A 148 -2.51 3.34 0.71
C ALA A 148 -3.30 4.56 1.17
N SER A 149 -4.11 4.41 2.20
CA SER A 149 -4.80 5.50 2.89
C SER A 149 -4.04 5.86 4.17
N LEU A 150 -3.40 7.02 4.16
CA LEU A 150 -2.53 7.52 5.21
C LEU A 150 -3.22 8.63 5.99
N PHE A 151 -3.40 8.44 7.30
CA PHE A 151 -4.03 9.44 8.15
C PHE A 151 -2.98 10.28 8.88
N ILE A 152 -2.98 11.60 8.64
CA ILE A 152 -2.07 12.55 9.25
C ILE A 152 -2.80 13.29 10.37
N ARG A 153 -2.52 12.92 11.62
CA ARG A 153 -3.15 13.54 12.80
C ARG A 153 -2.77 15.02 12.93
N GLY A 154 -3.72 15.84 13.30
CA GLY A 154 -3.52 17.26 13.53
C GLY A 154 -3.56 18.12 12.26
N LEU A 155 -3.51 17.53 11.08
CA LEU A 155 -3.58 18.22 9.78
C LEU A 155 -5.03 18.23 9.26
N GLY A 156 -5.94 18.80 9.97
CA GLY A 156 -7.36 18.91 9.58
C GLY A 156 -7.89 20.34 9.66
N GLY A 157 -9.13 20.53 9.20
CA GLY A 157 -9.81 21.83 9.24
C GLY A 157 -9.65 22.66 7.96
N PHE A 158 -9.07 22.09 6.88
CA PHE A 158 -8.91 22.77 5.58
C PHE A 158 -10.15 22.66 4.67
N GLY A 159 -11.17 21.89 5.06
CA GLY A 159 -12.53 21.89 4.48
C GLY A 159 -12.74 21.01 3.25
N TYR A 160 -11.71 20.53 2.57
CA TYR A 160 -11.85 19.70 1.36
C TYR A 160 -12.22 18.24 1.71
N LYS A 161 -13.35 17.76 1.18
CA LYS A 161 -13.88 16.42 1.50
C LYS A 161 -13.37 15.30 0.61
N GLY A 162 -12.63 15.65 -0.45
CA GLY A 162 -12.15 14.70 -1.45
C GLY A 162 -13.21 14.26 -2.44
N THR A 163 -12.79 13.45 -3.40
CA THR A 163 -13.64 12.89 -4.45
C THR A 163 -13.78 11.37 -4.34
N LEU A 164 -12.78 10.68 -3.77
CA LEU A 164 -12.82 9.24 -3.61
C LEU A 164 -13.67 8.85 -2.38
N LYS A 165 -14.48 7.82 -2.56
CA LYS A 165 -15.23 7.20 -1.47
C LYS A 165 -14.46 6.01 -0.94
N SER A 166 -14.57 5.74 0.38
CA SER A 166 -14.06 4.49 0.96
C SER A 166 -14.61 3.30 0.20
N GLN A 167 -13.73 2.37 -0.13
CA GLN A 167 -14.07 1.14 -0.87
C GLN A 167 -14.54 0.01 0.06
N VAL A 168 -15.12 0.34 1.21
CA VAL A 168 -15.75 -0.68 2.04
C VAL A 168 -16.75 -1.45 1.18
N PRO A 169 -16.63 -2.79 1.04
CA PRO A 169 -17.53 -3.57 0.23
C PRO A 169 -18.98 -3.31 0.63
N ALA A 170 -19.79 -2.84 -0.33
CA ALA A 170 -21.18 -2.50 -0.08
C ALA A 170 -22.04 -3.72 0.33
N ASN A 171 -21.52 -4.92 0.12
CA ASN A 171 -22.22 -6.17 0.35
C ASN A 171 -21.42 -7.11 1.27
N MET A 172 -21.39 -6.80 2.55
CA MET A 172 -20.95 -7.78 3.55
C MET A 172 -21.87 -9.02 3.51
N PRO A 173 -21.32 -10.24 3.42
CA PRO A 173 -22.12 -11.44 3.50
C PRO A 173 -22.94 -11.46 4.79
N LYS A 174 -24.24 -11.77 4.70
CA LYS A 174 -25.12 -11.89 5.89
C LYS A 174 -25.06 -13.27 6.55
N ARG A 175 -24.31 -14.21 5.97
CA ARG A 175 -24.10 -15.55 6.48
C ARG A 175 -22.89 -15.59 7.42
N PRO A 176 -22.79 -16.59 8.34
CA PRO A 176 -21.58 -16.81 9.13
C PRO A 176 -20.33 -16.97 8.24
N ALA A 177 -19.17 -16.71 8.79
CA ALA A 177 -17.90 -16.95 8.12
C ALA A 177 -17.71 -18.44 7.84
N ASP A 178 -17.17 -18.79 6.66
CA ASP A 178 -16.85 -20.18 6.32
C ASP A 178 -15.65 -20.69 7.11
N PHE A 179 -14.77 -19.78 7.50
CA PHE A 179 -13.57 -20.04 8.27
C PHE A 179 -13.28 -18.87 9.22
N THR A 180 -12.85 -19.20 10.44
CA THR A 180 -12.36 -18.23 11.43
C THR A 180 -10.99 -18.66 11.92
N GLY A 181 -10.05 -17.74 12.02
CA GLY A 181 -8.72 -17.96 12.58
C GLY A 181 -8.39 -16.91 13.62
N GLU A 182 -7.57 -17.27 14.58
CA GLU A 182 -7.02 -16.37 15.60
C GLU A 182 -5.50 -16.52 15.62
N GLU A 183 -4.80 -15.40 15.58
CA GLU A 183 -3.35 -15.37 15.69
C GLU A 183 -2.93 -14.29 16.69
N LYS A 184 -2.05 -14.67 17.63
CA LYS A 184 -1.45 -13.72 18.57
C LYS A 184 -0.34 -12.92 17.89
N THR A 185 -0.34 -11.61 18.11
CA THR A 185 0.80 -10.77 17.71
C THR A 185 2.05 -11.21 18.43
N MET A 186 3.18 -11.26 17.73
CA MET A 186 4.47 -11.56 18.34
C MET A 186 4.83 -10.45 19.34
N PRO A 187 5.39 -10.79 20.51
CA PRO A 187 5.94 -9.77 21.42
C PRO A 187 7.11 -9.06 20.70
N ASN A 188 7.13 -7.73 20.85
CA ASN A 188 8.23 -6.89 20.34
C ASN A 188 9.48 -7.09 21.17
#